data_759a5d0d90ccce78c894a5f1ff00f5fb
#
_entry.id   759a5d0d90ccce78c894a5f1ff00f5fb
#
_cell.length_a   1.000
_cell.length_b   1.000
_cell.length_c   1.000
_cell.angle_alpha   90.00
_cell.angle_beta   90.00
_cell.angle_gamma   90.00
#
_symmetry.space_group_name_H-M   'P 1'
#
loop_
_entity.id
_entity.type
_entity.pdbx_description
1 polymer ?
#
loop_
_entity_poly.entity_id
_entity_poly.type
_entity_poly.pdbx_seq_one_letter_code
_entity_poly.pdbx_strand_id
1 'polypeptide(L)'
;MTPHLVPRPLVLTLLAVLTGCASLPKAPSTPERVPVLFVHGTDDNPGAFFSMFPAFQEAGWPEERLYAVRLHPNNGQMPIEVMAYQVRRAAESLRERTGAERIDVVAFSQGTLSSRYWIQELGGQPRVRRFVSISGPHHGTRVAYLKSDPAIVQMRPDSDFLRELNRREDPFGDTEVFSFWTPLDATVIPADSARLPGATERTFRVPLHQMMLSSPAVISATLEALSQPPRP
;
A
#
# COMPACT_ATOMS: atom_id res chain seq x y z
N MET A 1 -55.90 40.75 -75.34
CA MET A 1 -56.25 39.99 -74.09
C MET A 1 -55.09 39.06 -73.76
N THR A 2 -54.24 39.45 -72.88
CA THR A 2 -53.06 38.67 -72.43
C THR A 2 -53.35 38.08 -71.06
N PRO A 3 -53.15 36.80 -70.85
CA PRO A 3 -53.38 36.22 -69.52
C PRO A 3 -52.16 36.45 -68.60
N HIS A 4 -52.45 36.95 -67.41
CA HIS A 4 -51.48 37.12 -66.33
C HIS A 4 -51.12 35.77 -65.70
N LEU A 5 -49.83 35.42 -65.77
CA LEU A 5 -49.27 34.28 -65.00
C LEU A 5 -49.06 34.73 -63.57
N VAL A 6 -49.66 33.99 -62.60
CA VAL A 6 -49.43 34.13 -61.18
C VAL A 6 -48.28 33.19 -60.75
N PRO A 7 -47.26 33.73 -60.10
CA PRO A 7 -46.17 32.85 -59.65
C PRO A 7 -46.57 31.98 -58.37
N ARG A 8 -46.34 30.72 -58.48
CA ARG A 8 -46.48 29.75 -57.31
C ARG A 8 -45.37 29.95 -56.33
N PRO A 9 -45.63 29.99 -55.01
CA PRO A 9 -44.57 30.04 -54.02
C PRO A 9 -43.86 28.68 -53.93
N LEU A 10 -42.53 28.71 -53.96
CA LEU A 10 -41.63 27.56 -53.72
C LEU A 10 -41.59 27.32 -52.22
N VAL A 11 -42.20 26.24 -51.79
CA VAL A 11 -42.08 25.79 -50.34
C VAL A 11 -40.75 25.05 -50.20
N LEU A 12 -39.79 25.67 -49.51
CA LEU A 12 -38.50 25.08 -49.17
C LEU A 12 -38.69 24.28 -47.90
N THR A 13 -38.75 22.93 -48.03
CA THR A 13 -38.84 22.04 -46.90
C THR A 13 -37.43 21.88 -46.30
N LEU A 14 -37.20 22.50 -45.14
CA LEU A 14 -35.93 22.38 -44.41
C LEU A 14 -35.90 21.01 -43.70
N LEU A 15 -35.08 20.07 -44.19
CA LEU A 15 -34.88 18.77 -43.57
C LEU A 15 -33.87 18.95 -42.42
N ALA A 16 -34.32 18.99 -41.17
CA ALA A 16 -33.47 19.00 -39.98
C ALA A 16 -32.88 17.61 -39.76
N VAL A 17 -31.61 17.44 -40.10
CA VAL A 17 -30.85 16.23 -39.75
C VAL A 17 -30.47 16.31 -38.27
N LEU A 18 -31.20 15.60 -37.41
CA LEU A 18 -30.84 15.38 -36.01
C LEU A 18 -29.65 14.40 -35.98
N THR A 19 -28.44 14.95 -35.91
CA THR A 19 -27.25 14.15 -35.54
C THR A 19 -27.32 13.80 -34.07
N GLY A 20 -27.93 12.68 -33.74
CA GLY A 20 -27.86 12.07 -32.41
C GLY A 20 -26.42 11.68 -32.11
N CYS A 21 -25.76 12.35 -31.15
CA CYS A 21 -24.51 11.89 -30.56
C CYS A 21 -24.80 10.58 -29.85
N ALA A 22 -24.67 9.45 -30.53
CA ALA A 22 -24.60 8.13 -29.90
C ALA A 22 -23.32 8.10 -29.12
N SER A 23 -23.39 8.16 -27.77
CA SER A 23 -22.29 7.94 -26.90
C SER A 23 -21.82 6.49 -27.14
N LEU A 24 -20.59 6.35 -27.63
CA LEU A 24 -19.96 5.02 -27.76
C LEU A 24 -19.99 4.34 -26.40
N PRO A 25 -20.33 3.05 -26.30
CA PRO A 25 -20.27 2.31 -25.07
C PRO A 25 -18.83 2.40 -24.53
N LYS A 26 -18.66 2.91 -23.29
CA LYS A 26 -17.39 2.98 -22.60
C LYS A 26 -16.84 1.55 -22.56
N ALA A 27 -15.65 1.34 -23.12
CA ALA A 27 -14.95 0.06 -23.05
C ALA A 27 -14.97 -0.44 -21.59
N PRO A 28 -15.11 -1.75 -21.34
CA PRO A 28 -15.11 -2.28 -19.99
C PRO A 28 -13.82 -1.81 -19.30
N SER A 29 -13.96 -0.99 -18.26
CA SER A 29 -12.82 -0.49 -17.51
C SER A 29 -12.13 -1.69 -16.87
N THR A 30 -10.85 -1.87 -17.14
CA THR A 30 -10.00 -2.79 -16.35
C THR A 30 -10.27 -2.47 -14.87
N PRO A 31 -10.47 -3.49 -14.01
CA PRO A 31 -10.70 -3.25 -12.59
C PRO A 31 -9.61 -2.33 -12.05
N GLU A 32 -10.04 -1.23 -11.47
CA GLU A 32 -9.12 -0.21 -10.99
C GLU A 32 -8.25 -0.78 -9.88
N ARG A 33 -6.91 -0.73 -10.04
CA ARG A 33 -5.96 -1.26 -9.07
C ARG A 33 -6.10 -0.53 -7.73
N VAL A 34 -6.17 -1.27 -6.62
CA VAL A 34 -6.20 -0.68 -5.28
C VAL A 34 -4.90 0.08 -5.03
N PRO A 35 -4.94 1.33 -4.50
CA PRO A 35 -3.73 2.10 -4.24
C PRO A 35 -2.83 1.43 -3.20
N VAL A 36 -1.53 1.59 -3.34
CA VAL A 36 -0.52 0.98 -2.46
C VAL A 36 0.31 2.05 -1.77
N LEU A 37 0.32 1.99 -0.43
CA LEU A 37 1.19 2.79 0.41
C LEU A 37 2.43 1.97 0.79
N PHE A 38 3.61 2.48 0.44
CA PHE A 38 4.89 1.88 0.81
C PHE A 38 5.48 2.61 2.01
N VAL A 39 5.90 1.87 3.04
CA VAL A 39 6.38 2.39 4.32
C VAL A 39 7.76 1.84 4.64
N HIS A 40 8.79 2.69 4.57
CA HIS A 40 10.18 2.31 4.80
C HIS A 40 10.54 2.14 6.28
N GLY A 41 11.70 1.56 6.56
CA GLY A 41 12.25 1.34 7.89
C GLY A 41 13.08 2.49 8.45
N THR A 42 13.76 2.22 9.57
CA THR A 42 14.72 3.14 10.21
C THR A 42 15.91 3.41 9.30
N ASP A 43 16.41 4.64 9.33
CA ASP A 43 17.56 5.14 8.54
C ASP A 43 17.38 5.00 7.01
N ASP A 44 16.13 4.88 6.54
CA ASP A 44 15.78 4.68 5.14
C ASP A 44 14.92 5.84 4.60
N ASN A 45 14.43 5.74 3.36
CA ASN A 45 13.64 6.76 2.69
C ASN A 45 12.77 6.12 1.59
N PRO A 46 11.89 6.89 0.89
CA PRO A 46 11.05 6.35 -0.18
C PRO A 46 11.79 5.60 -1.29
N GLY A 47 13.07 5.93 -1.53
CA GLY A 47 13.92 5.25 -2.52
C GLY A 47 14.20 3.79 -2.21
N ALA A 48 13.97 3.31 -0.98
CA ALA A 48 14.05 1.90 -0.62
C ALA A 48 13.21 0.99 -1.52
N PHE A 49 12.11 1.52 -2.05
CA PHE A 49 11.18 0.79 -2.92
C PHE A 49 11.45 0.99 -4.42
N PHE A 50 12.59 1.57 -4.78
CA PHE A 50 12.95 1.88 -6.17
C PHE A 50 12.81 0.66 -7.12
N SER A 51 13.19 -0.54 -6.66
CA SER A 51 13.06 -1.76 -7.45
C SER A 51 11.62 -2.29 -7.57
N MET A 52 10.73 -1.92 -6.65
CA MET A 52 9.34 -2.37 -6.65
C MET A 52 8.46 -1.56 -7.60
N PHE A 53 8.65 -0.24 -7.67
CA PHE A 53 7.78 0.64 -8.45
C PHE A 53 7.66 0.25 -9.93
N PRO A 54 8.75 0.00 -10.70
CA PRO A 54 8.63 -0.45 -12.07
C PRO A 54 7.86 -1.75 -12.22
N ALA A 55 8.09 -2.72 -11.32
CA ALA A 55 7.39 -4.00 -11.36
C ALA A 55 5.88 -3.85 -11.09
N PHE A 56 5.48 -2.93 -10.21
CA PHE A 56 4.08 -2.61 -9.98
C PHE A 56 3.44 -1.93 -11.20
N GLN A 57 4.15 -0.99 -11.84
CA GLN A 57 3.68 -0.33 -13.06
C GLN A 57 3.51 -1.32 -14.21
N GLU A 58 4.48 -2.22 -14.43
CA GLU A 58 4.39 -3.30 -15.41
C GLU A 58 3.22 -4.25 -15.12
N ALA A 59 2.90 -4.48 -13.84
CA ALA A 59 1.74 -5.27 -13.41
C ALA A 59 0.41 -4.50 -13.46
N GLY A 60 0.41 -3.26 -13.97
CA GLY A 60 -0.78 -2.45 -14.26
C GLY A 60 -1.25 -1.54 -13.12
N TRP A 61 -0.39 -1.22 -12.14
CA TRP A 61 -0.67 -0.11 -11.21
C TRP A 61 -0.26 1.22 -11.84
N PRO A 62 -1.19 2.18 -12.01
CA PRO A 62 -0.82 3.52 -12.46
C PRO A 62 -0.02 4.26 -11.37
N GLU A 63 0.85 5.18 -11.78
CA GLU A 63 1.79 5.88 -10.90
C GLU A 63 1.07 6.61 -9.74
N GLU A 64 -0.06 7.24 -10.01
CA GLU A 64 -0.85 7.97 -9.03
C GLU A 64 -1.44 7.09 -7.91
N ARG A 65 -1.44 5.76 -8.11
CA ARG A 65 -1.87 4.76 -7.11
C ARG A 65 -0.73 4.13 -6.32
N LEU A 66 0.50 4.55 -6.57
CA LEU A 66 1.69 4.11 -5.84
C LEU A 66 2.26 5.28 -5.05
N TYR A 67 2.41 5.12 -3.75
CA TYR A 67 2.96 6.18 -2.90
C TYR A 67 3.89 5.63 -1.84
N ALA A 68 5.16 6.04 -1.85
CA ALA A 68 6.10 5.76 -0.78
C ALA A 68 6.18 6.96 0.17
N VAL A 69 5.74 6.76 1.41
CA VAL A 69 5.75 7.82 2.42
C VAL A 69 7.20 8.17 2.82
N ARG A 70 7.45 9.46 3.06
CA ARG A 70 8.68 9.93 3.72
C ARG A 70 8.42 10.11 5.20
N LEU A 71 8.89 9.19 6.02
CA LEU A 71 8.88 9.33 7.48
C LEU A 71 10.02 10.25 7.92
N HIS A 72 9.75 11.15 8.88
CA HIS A 72 10.75 12.09 9.37
C HIS A 72 10.48 12.49 10.84
N PRO A 73 11.53 12.51 11.70
CA PRO A 73 12.83 11.86 11.51
C PRO A 73 12.69 10.34 11.52
N ASN A 74 13.48 9.65 10.69
CA ASN A 74 13.41 8.19 10.55
C ASN A 74 14.60 7.44 11.17
N ASN A 75 15.37 8.12 12.01
CA ASN A 75 16.62 7.65 12.62
C ASN A 75 16.43 7.00 14.02
N GLY A 76 15.21 6.69 14.39
CA GLY A 76 14.88 6.08 15.67
C GLY A 76 14.69 7.06 16.83
N GLN A 77 14.99 8.34 16.67
CA GLN A 77 14.91 9.37 17.74
C GLN A 77 13.47 9.66 18.18
N MET A 78 12.48 9.37 17.38
CA MET A 78 11.08 9.54 17.74
C MET A 78 10.43 8.16 17.95
N PRO A 79 9.48 8.05 18.89
CA PRO A 79 8.72 6.81 19.10
C PRO A 79 8.00 6.33 17.84
N ILE A 80 7.76 5.02 17.75
CA ILE A 80 7.09 4.38 16.59
C ILE A 80 5.69 4.95 16.39
N GLU A 81 5.00 5.34 17.44
CA GLU A 81 3.68 5.97 17.42
C GLU A 81 3.68 7.27 16.60
N VAL A 82 4.75 8.07 16.72
CA VAL A 82 4.90 9.31 15.93
C VAL A 82 5.03 8.99 14.44
N MET A 83 5.76 7.92 14.09
CA MET A 83 5.85 7.44 12.71
C MET A 83 4.49 6.91 12.23
N ALA A 84 3.74 6.22 13.09
CA ALA A 84 2.40 5.72 12.77
C ALA A 84 1.40 6.83 12.44
N TYR A 85 1.47 7.98 13.12
CA TYR A 85 0.68 9.17 12.74
C TYR A 85 1.04 9.69 11.34
N GLN A 86 2.32 9.63 10.95
CA GLN A 86 2.72 10.01 9.58
C GLN A 86 2.23 9.00 8.54
N VAL A 87 2.28 7.71 8.85
CA VAL A 87 1.69 6.65 8.02
C VAL A 87 0.20 6.87 7.83
N ARG A 88 -0.54 7.15 8.92
CA ARG A 88 -1.96 7.48 8.87
C ARG A 88 -2.24 8.65 7.93
N ARG A 89 -1.55 9.77 8.07
CA ARG A 89 -1.72 10.95 7.21
C ARG A 89 -1.43 10.65 5.74
N ALA A 90 -0.38 9.86 5.47
CA ALA A 90 -0.04 9.43 4.12
C ALA A 90 -1.13 8.55 3.51
N ALA A 91 -1.68 7.64 4.30
CA ALA A 91 -2.78 6.76 3.90
C ALA A 91 -4.06 7.55 3.60
N GLU A 92 -4.44 8.48 4.47
CA GLU A 92 -5.59 9.36 4.28
C GLU A 92 -5.44 10.19 2.99
N SER A 93 -4.28 10.83 2.79
CA SER A 93 -3.98 11.59 1.58
C SER A 93 -4.02 10.74 0.30
N LEU A 94 -3.49 9.51 0.34
CA LEU A 94 -3.54 8.60 -0.81
C LEU A 94 -4.98 8.21 -1.14
N ARG A 95 -5.80 7.92 -0.14
CA ARG A 95 -7.22 7.60 -0.31
C ARG A 95 -8.00 8.77 -0.90
N GLU A 96 -7.81 9.98 -0.37
CA GLU A 96 -8.47 11.19 -0.86
C GLU A 96 -8.12 11.48 -2.33
N ARG A 97 -6.83 11.40 -2.70
CA ARG A 97 -6.37 11.65 -4.08
C ARG A 97 -6.88 10.61 -5.08
N THR A 98 -7.05 9.39 -4.65
CA THR A 98 -7.45 8.27 -5.53
C THR A 98 -8.93 7.94 -5.46
N GLY A 99 -9.68 8.53 -4.53
CA GLY A 99 -11.09 8.20 -4.29
C GLY A 99 -11.30 6.78 -3.74
N ALA A 100 -10.23 6.10 -3.31
CA ALA A 100 -10.32 4.72 -2.86
C ALA A 100 -10.83 4.64 -1.41
N GLU A 101 -11.75 3.72 -1.17
CA GLU A 101 -12.24 3.44 0.18
C GLU A 101 -11.18 2.74 1.06
N ARG A 102 -10.47 1.78 0.45
CA ARG A 102 -9.40 1.01 1.10
C ARG A 102 -8.12 1.05 0.27
N ILE A 103 -6.98 0.93 0.94
CA ILE A 103 -5.66 0.83 0.30
C ILE A 103 -4.96 -0.46 0.70
N ASP A 104 -3.92 -0.82 -0.04
CA ASP A 104 -2.96 -1.82 0.37
C ASP A 104 -1.73 -1.15 1.01
N VAL A 105 -1.08 -1.86 1.92
CA VAL A 105 0.13 -1.38 2.60
C VAL A 105 1.25 -2.39 2.40
N VAL A 106 2.39 -1.92 1.91
CA VAL A 106 3.65 -2.67 1.83
C VAL A 106 4.64 -1.98 2.75
N ALA A 107 5.01 -2.62 3.84
CA ALA A 107 5.89 -2.03 4.83
C ALA A 107 7.14 -2.88 5.04
N PHE A 108 8.25 -2.20 5.39
CA PHE A 108 9.55 -2.82 5.59
C PHE A 108 10.12 -2.50 6.96
N SER A 109 10.70 -3.52 7.61
CA SER A 109 11.47 -3.35 8.86
C SER A 109 10.63 -2.60 9.93
N GLN A 110 11.16 -1.56 10.58
CA GLN A 110 10.43 -0.73 11.56
C GLN A 110 9.15 -0.12 10.98
N GLY A 111 9.09 0.16 9.67
CA GLY A 111 7.87 0.65 9.01
C GLY A 111 6.68 -0.30 9.15
N THR A 112 6.93 -1.60 9.34
CA THR A 112 5.88 -2.59 9.61
C THR A 112 5.22 -2.37 10.97
N LEU A 113 5.99 -1.98 11.98
CA LEU A 113 5.49 -1.69 13.33
C LEU A 113 4.69 -0.38 13.34
N SER A 114 5.16 0.67 12.64
CA SER A 114 4.42 1.91 12.48
C SER A 114 3.09 1.68 11.74
N SER A 115 3.10 0.84 10.71
CA SER A 115 1.89 0.47 9.97
C SER A 115 0.93 -0.35 10.84
N ARG A 116 1.43 -1.32 11.60
CA ARG A 116 0.62 -2.10 12.55
C ARG A 116 -0.02 -1.20 13.60
N TYR A 117 0.74 -0.29 14.20
CA TYR A 117 0.21 0.62 15.21
C TYR A 117 -0.89 1.51 14.62
N TRP A 118 -0.71 2.03 13.40
CA TRP A 118 -1.79 2.75 12.73
C TRP A 118 -3.01 1.87 12.49
N ILE A 119 -2.83 0.66 11.97
CA ILE A 119 -3.94 -0.27 11.69
C ILE A 119 -4.71 -0.59 12.97
N GLN A 120 -4.01 -0.92 14.05
CA GLN A 120 -4.58 -1.46 15.27
C GLN A 120 -5.08 -0.38 16.24
N GLU A 121 -4.34 0.75 16.36
CA GLU A 121 -4.57 1.73 17.42
C GLU A 121 -5.09 3.09 16.91
N LEU A 122 -4.85 3.42 15.63
CA LEU A 122 -5.21 4.72 15.08
C LEU A 122 -6.36 4.66 14.04
N GLY A 123 -7.14 3.58 14.04
CA GLY A 123 -8.33 3.42 13.20
C GLY A 123 -8.03 3.08 11.75
N GLY A 124 -6.88 2.46 11.46
CA GLY A 124 -6.51 2.03 10.10
C GLY A 124 -7.22 0.75 9.63
N GLN A 125 -7.68 -0.11 10.55
CA GLN A 125 -8.27 -1.42 10.25
C GLN A 125 -9.34 -1.39 9.14
N PRO A 126 -10.37 -0.52 9.15
CA PRO A 126 -11.35 -0.48 8.07
C PRO A 126 -10.84 0.15 6.77
N ARG A 127 -9.62 0.67 6.77
CA ARG A 127 -9.01 1.41 5.65
C ARG A 127 -7.97 0.61 4.88
N VAL A 128 -7.50 -0.50 5.45
CA VAL A 128 -6.49 -1.36 4.83
C VAL A 128 -7.15 -2.64 4.33
N ARG A 129 -6.98 -2.93 3.04
CA ARG A 129 -7.43 -4.18 2.45
C ARG A 129 -6.41 -5.29 2.71
N ARG A 130 -5.14 -5.02 2.39
CA ARG A 130 -4.03 -5.95 2.54
C ARG A 130 -2.82 -5.26 3.15
N PHE A 131 -2.17 -5.98 4.05
CA PHE A 131 -0.93 -5.56 4.67
C PHE A 131 0.17 -6.58 4.40
N VAL A 132 1.18 -6.18 3.63
CA VAL A 132 2.39 -6.97 3.38
C VAL A 132 3.50 -6.45 4.27
N SER A 133 3.89 -7.24 5.25
CA SER A 133 5.00 -6.98 6.16
C SER A 133 6.25 -7.67 5.63
N ILE A 134 7.29 -6.90 5.33
CA ILE A 134 8.58 -7.41 4.86
C ILE A 134 9.62 -7.22 5.96
N SER A 135 10.16 -8.31 6.49
CA SER A 135 11.20 -8.34 7.54
C SER A 135 10.87 -7.46 8.76
N GLY A 136 9.61 -7.50 9.23
CA GLY A 136 9.15 -6.72 10.37
C GLY A 136 9.58 -7.35 11.69
N PRO A 137 10.17 -6.60 12.66
CA PRO A 137 10.55 -7.12 13.96
C PRO A 137 9.32 -7.21 14.91
N HIS A 138 8.33 -8.06 14.59
CA HIS A 138 7.05 -8.14 15.30
C HIS A 138 7.15 -8.64 16.74
N HIS A 139 8.20 -9.41 17.02
CA HIS A 139 8.55 -9.86 18.36
C HIS A 139 9.88 -9.25 18.84
N GLY A 140 10.30 -8.15 18.19
CA GLY A 140 11.52 -7.41 18.51
C GLY A 140 12.77 -7.95 17.84
N THR A 141 13.88 -7.29 18.11
CA THR A 141 15.21 -7.73 17.66
C THR A 141 16.25 -7.47 18.74
N ARG A 142 17.17 -8.42 18.93
CA ARG A 142 18.31 -8.26 19.85
C ARG A 142 19.26 -7.15 19.40
N VAL A 143 19.31 -6.83 18.12
CA VAL A 143 20.12 -5.73 17.59
C VAL A 143 19.68 -4.38 18.19
N ALA A 144 18.43 -4.25 18.62
CA ALA A 144 17.92 -3.04 19.28
C ALA A 144 18.56 -2.73 20.64
N TYR A 145 19.33 -3.64 21.23
CA TYR A 145 20.11 -3.35 22.43
C TYR A 145 21.38 -2.54 22.15
N LEU A 146 21.79 -2.39 20.90
CA LEU A 146 22.98 -1.63 20.50
C LEU A 146 22.79 -0.10 20.51
N LYS A 147 21.52 0.38 20.55
CA LYS A 147 21.19 1.81 20.56
C LYS A 147 20.13 2.10 21.62
N SER A 148 19.99 3.38 22.02
CA SER A 148 19.07 3.82 23.07
C SER A 148 18.01 4.80 22.56
N ASP A 149 17.92 5.00 21.24
CA ASP A 149 16.91 5.86 20.65
C ASP A 149 15.49 5.28 20.90
N PRO A 150 14.48 6.12 21.13
CA PRO A 150 13.13 5.68 21.55
C PRO A 150 12.52 4.58 20.69
N ALA A 151 12.50 4.73 19.37
CA ALA A 151 11.94 3.69 18.49
C ALA A 151 12.80 2.39 18.52
N ILE A 152 14.11 2.52 18.70
CA ILE A 152 15.01 1.34 18.81
C ILE A 152 14.71 0.58 20.10
N VAL A 153 14.54 1.30 21.22
CA VAL A 153 14.14 0.69 22.49
C VAL A 153 12.79 -0.03 22.37
N GLN A 154 11.84 0.54 21.65
CA GLN A 154 10.55 -0.09 21.39
C GLN A 154 10.65 -1.36 20.54
N MET A 155 11.71 -1.53 19.76
CA MET A 155 11.97 -2.76 18.99
C MET A 155 12.74 -3.82 19.79
N ARG A 156 13.09 -3.60 21.06
CA ARG A 156 13.66 -4.67 21.90
C ARG A 156 12.62 -5.76 22.15
N PRO A 157 13.03 -7.04 22.17
CA PRO A 157 12.14 -8.12 22.61
C PRO A 157 11.50 -7.78 23.97
N ASP A 158 10.23 -8.10 24.11
CA ASP A 158 9.45 -7.87 25.33
C ASP A 158 9.35 -6.39 25.80
N SER A 159 9.60 -5.42 24.91
CA SER A 159 9.29 -4.01 25.20
C SER A 159 7.80 -3.81 25.50
N ASP A 160 7.46 -2.81 26.30
CA ASP A 160 6.04 -2.46 26.57
C ASP A 160 5.25 -2.21 25.28
N PHE A 161 5.89 -1.53 24.33
CA PHE A 161 5.30 -1.27 23.01
C PHE A 161 4.92 -2.57 22.29
N LEU A 162 5.82 -3.54 22.19
CA LEU A 162 5.57 -4.81 21.50
C LEU A 162 4.57 -5.68 22.27
N ARG A 163 4.63 -5.70 23.59
CA ARG A 163 3.63 -6.42 24.40
C ARG A 163 2.23 -5.88 24.16
N GLU A 164 2.07 -4.57 24.14
CA GLU A 164 0.78 -3.94 23.88
C GLU A 164 0.31 -4.22 22.44
N LEU A 165 1.19 -4.04 21.45
CA LEU A 165 0.87 -4.27 20.04
C LEU A 165 0.50 -5.74 19.74
N ASN A 166 1.05 -6.69 20.49
CA ASN A 166 0.84 -8.13 20.32
C ASN A 166 -0.29 -8.71 21.19
N ARG A 167 -0.93 -7.90 22.05
CA ARG A 167 -1.95 -8.36 23.02
C ARG A 167 -3.30 -8.67 22.39
N ARG A 168 -3.64 -8.04 21.28
CA ARG A 168 -4.95 -8.16 20.66
C ARG A 168 -5.16 -9.55 20.04
N GLU A 169 -6.33 -10.16 20.27
CA GLU A 169 -6.72 -11.43 19.67
C GLU A 169 -7.02 -11.29 18.17
N ASP A 170 -7.69 -10.20 17.77
CA ASP A 170 -7.96 -9.85 16.37
C ASP A 170 -7.36 -8.48 16.03
N PRO A 171 -6.05 -8.42 15.75
CA PRO A 171 -5.38 -7.15 15.54
C PRO A 171 -5.64 -6.51 14.18
N PHE A 172 -6.15 -7.26 13.20
CA PHE A 172 -6.26 -6.83 11.81
C PHE A 172 -7.68 -6.83 11.25
N GLY A 173 -8.66 -7.47 11.91
CA GLY A 173 -10.04 -7.63 11.41
C GLY A 173 -10.05 -8.19 9.99
N ASP A 174 -10.77 -7.53 9.08
CA ASP A 174 -10.89 -7.93 7.67
C ASP A 174 -9.64 -7.64 6.81
N THR A 175 -8.54 -7.14 7.39
CA THR A 175 -7.30 -6.91 6.65
C THR A 175 -6.58 -8.22 6.41
N GLU A 176 -6.38 -8.62 5.15
CA GLU A 176 -5.54 -9.77 4.82
C GLU A 176 -4.06 -9.44 5.06
N VAL A 177 -3.38 -10.26 5.86
CA VAL A 177 -2.00 -10.02 6.27
C VAL A 177 -1.05 -11.03 5.67
N PHE A 178 0.09 -10.54 5.19
CA PHE A 178 1.19 -11.34 4.65
C PHE A 178 2.48 -10.99 5.40
N SER A 179 3.23 -12.00 5.82
CA SER A 179 4.53 -11.84 6.46
C SER A 179 5.61 -12.49 5.62
N PHE A 180 6.50 -11.66 5.07
CA PHE A 180 7.62 -12.06 4.20
C PHE A 180 8.93 -11.81 4.93
N TRP A 181 9.74 -12.85 5.09
CA TRP A 181 10.98 -12.73 5.85
C TRP A 181 12.07 -13.70 5.34
N THR A 182 13.29 -13.49 5.80
CA THR A 182 14.42 -14.33 5.46
C THR A 182 15.05 -14.92 6.72
N PRO A 183 15.33 -16.23 6.79
CA PRO A 183 16.04 -16.83 7.90
C PRO A 183 17.50 -16.37 8.00
N LEU A 184 18.01 -15.64 7.00
CA LEU A 184 19.35 -15.08 6.93
C LEU A 184 19.40 -13.60 7.38
N ASP A 185 18.34 -13.11 8.01
CA ASP A 185 18.29 -11.74 8.49
C ASP A 185 19.25 -11.50 9.64
N ALA A 186 20.18 -10.55 9.46
CA ALA A 186 21.15 -10.15 10.47
C ALA A 186 20.75 -8.85 11.22
N THR A 187 19.60 -8.25 10.87
CA THR A 187 19.05 -7.05 11.49
C THR A 187 17.89 -7.38 12.41
N VAL A 188 17.03 -8.30 12.02
CA VAL A 188 15.97 -8.88 12.88
C VAL A 188 16.50 -10.19 13.45
N ILE A 189 16.89 -10.19 14.74
CA ILE A 189 17.47 -11.34 15.42
C ILE A 189 16.69 -11.65 16.70
N PRO A 190 16.11 -12.86 16.83
CA PRO A 190 16.10 -13.95 15.84
C PRO A 190 15.26 -13.62 14.63
N ALA A 191 15.58 -14.21 13.47
CA ALA A 191 14.94 -13.88 12.20
C ALA A 191 13.44 -14.23 12.16
N ASP A 192 13.02 -15.28 12.86
CA ASP A 192 11.62 -15.69 13.03
C ASP A 192 10.79 -14.74 13.89
N SER A 193 11.42 -13.74 14.51
CA SER A 193 10.75 -12.58 15.10
C SER A 193 9.90 -11.79 14.09
N ALA A 194 10.17 -11.99 12.79
CA ALA A 194 9.39 -11.41 11.70
C ALA A 194 8.06 -12.15 11.42
N ARG A 195 7.82 -13.29 12.05
CA ARG A 195 6.55 -14.01 11.92
C ARG A 195 5.42 -13.23 12.56
N LEU A 196 4.25 -13.33 11.96
CA LEU A 196 3.07 -12.63 12.43
C LEU A 196 1.88 -13.59 12.48
N PRO A 197 1.36 -13.90 13.67
CA PRO A 197 0.24 -14.84 13.83
C PRO A 197 -0.97 -14.43 12.96
N GLY A 198 -1.59 -15.41 12.31
CA GLY A 198 -2.71 -15.19 11.39
C GLY A 198 -2.33 -14.69 9.99
N ALA A 199 -1.06 -14.35 9.74
CA ALA A 199 -0.61 -13.94 8.42
C ALA A 199 -0.35 -15.14 7.49
N THR A 200 -0.48 -14.91 6.18
CA THR A 200 0.08 -15.80 5.16
C THR A 200 1.59 -15.59 5.12
N GLU A 201 2.35 -16.58 5.61
CA GLU A 201 3.80 -16.47 5.71
C GLU A 201 4.51 -17.00 4.46
N ARG A 202 5.59 -16.28 4.05
CA ARG A 202 6.56 -16.77 3.07
C ARG A 202 7.98 -16.46 3.51
N THR A 203 8.87 -17.44 3.36
CA THR A 203 10.30 -17.30 3.62
C THR A 203 11.08 -17.22 2.32
N PHE A 204 12.11 -16.36 2.32
CA PHE A 204 12.97 -16.15 1.16
C PHE A 204 14.45 -16.32 1.58
N ARG A 205 15.25 -16.97 0.75
CA ARG A 205 16.70 -17.10 1.03
C ARG A 205 17.46 -15.89 0.50
N VAL A 206 17.21 -14.73 1.11
CA VAL A 206 17.84 -13.46 0.77
C VAL A 206 18.89 -13.14 1.86
N PRO A 207 20.16 -12.89 1.51
CA PRO A 207 21.25 -12.87 2.49
C PRO A 207 21.30 -11.63 3.38
N LEU A 208 20.65 -10.52 3.00
CA LEU A 208 20.68 -9.26 3.75
C LEU A 208 19.29 -8.66 3.89
N HIS A 209 19.03 -8.06 5.05
CA HIS A 209 17.77 -7.41 5.41
C HIS A 209 17.25 -6.48 4.29
N GLN A 210 18.05 -5.50 3.86
CA GLN A 210 17.66 -4.52 2.84
C GLN A 210 17.45 -5.15 1.44
N MET A 211 18.13 -6.24 1.13
CA MET A 211 17.97 -6.93 -0.16
C MET A 211 16.60 -7.57 -0.33
N MET A 212 15.82 -7.70 0.74
CA MET A 212 14.44 -8.15 0.65
C MET A 212 13.61 -7.25 -0.28
N LEU A 213 13.86 -5.93 -0.29
CA LEU A 213 13.12 -4.97 -1.13
C LEU A 213 13.52 -5.01 -2.61
N SER A 214 14.71 -5.50 -2.94
CA SER A 214 15.20 -5.63 -4.32
C SER A 214 15.18 -7.05 -4.87
N SER A 215 14.80 -8.03 -4.04
CA SER A 215 14.71 -9.43 -4.45
C SER A 215 13.56 -9.64 -5.43
N PRO A 216 13.80 -10.16 -6.66
CA PRO A 216 12.73 -10.45 -7.62
C PRO A 216 11.66 -11.41 -7.04
N ALA A 217 12.08 -12.38 -6.22
CA ALA A 217 11.16 -13.32 -5.60
C ALA A 217 10.22 -12.65 -4.59
N VAL A 218 10.73 -11.69 -3.79
CA VAL A 218 9.93 -10.92 -2.83
C VAL A 218 9.00 -9.96 -3.57
N ILE A 219 9.49 -9.29 -4.61
CA ILE A 219 8.68 -8.38 -5.45
C ILE A 219 7.53 -9.16 -6.09
N SER A 220 7.82 -10.30 -6.73
CA SER A 220 6.80 -11.15 -7.35
C SER A 220 5.76 -11.64 -6.33
N ALA A 221 6.19 -12.09 -5.15
CA ALA A 221 5.30 -12.51 -4.09
C ALA A 221 4.42 -11.36 -3.56
N THR A 222 4.96 -10.14 -3.50
CA THR A 222 4.21 -8.94 -3.11
C THR A 222 3.13 -8.61 -4.14
N LEU A 223 3.47 -8.62 -5.43
CA LEU A 223 2.52 -8.43 -6.52
C LEU A 223 1.43 -9.51 -6.51
N GLU A 224 1.81 -10.78 -6.32
CA GLU A 224 0.87 -11.89 -6.19
C GLU A 224 -0.10 -11.65 -5.02
N ALA A 225 0.43 -11.33 -3.83
CA ALA A 225 -0.38 -11.06 -2.65
C ALA A 225 -1.40 -9.95 -2.88
N LEU A 226 -1.03 -8.86 -3.59
CA LEU A 226 -1.92 -7.73 -3.83
C LEU A 226 -2.86 -7.92 -5.04
N SER A 227 -2.61 -8.89 -5.92
CA SER A 227 -3.42 -9.18 -7.12
C SER A 227 -4.48 -10.26 -6.91
N GLN A 228 -4.39 -11.03 -5.84
CA GLN A 228 -5.37 -12.10 -5.57
C GLN A 228 -6.80 -11.55 -5.45
N PRO A 229 -7.83 -12.31 -5.82
CA PRO A 229 -9.21 -11.96 -5.48
C PRO A 229 -9.36 -11.88 -3.93
N PRO A 230 -10.33 -11.11 -3.42
CA PRO A 230 -10.64 -11.12 -1.99
C PRO A 230 -10.93 -12.56 -1.52
N ARG A 231 -10.55 -12.88 -0.28
CA ARG A 231 -11.01 -14.14 0.32
C ARG A 231 -12.53 -14.11 0.47
N PRO A 232 -13.20 -15.23 0.25
CA PRO A 232 -14.66 -15.34 0.40
C PRO A 232 -15.09 -15.12 1.86
#